data_bb4ee5438e60451e49e45550674ad32c
#
_entry.id   bb4ee5438e60451e49e45550674ad32c
#
_cell.length_a   1.000
_cell.length_b   1.000
_cell.length_c   1.000
_cell.angle_alpha   90.00
_cell.angle_beta   90.00
_cell.angle_gamma   90.00
#
_symmetry.space_group_name_H-M   'P 1'
#
loop_
_entity.id
_entity.type
_entity.pdbx_description
1 polymer ?
#
loop_
_entity_poly.entity_id
_entity_poly.type
_entity_poly.pdbx_seq_one_letter_code
_entity_poly.pdbx_strand_id
1 'polypeptide(L)'
;KKWYAVLMKISWDKLEKGREGQVEAVNLKHDQVADLLSKKGIYPAFHMNKSYWISVPLDDKLSDQQILDLIKTSWGLTRKK
;
A
#
# COMPACT_ATOMS: atom_id res chain seq x y z
N LYS A 1 11.85 0.20 16.56
CA LYS A 1 11.67 1.06 15.39
C LYS A 1 10.44 0.64 14.61
N LYS A 2 9.59 1.58 14.31
CA LYS A 2 8.36 1.30 13.58
C LYS A 2 8.44 1.86 12.17
N TRP A 3 7.94 1.07 11.24
CA TRP A 3 7.88 1.49 9.85
C TRP A 3 6.48 2.00 9.53
N TYR A 4 6.39 3.08 8.77
CA TYR A 4 5.11 3.56 8.28
C TYR A 4 5.00 3.44 6.76
N ALA A 5 6.10 3.20 6.09
CA ALA A 5 6.11 3.00 4.64
C ALA A 5 7.30 2.11 4.29
N VAL A 6 7.05 1.14 3.43
CA VAL A 6 8.09 0.25 2.93
C VAL A 6 8.03 0.27 1.42
N LEU A 7 9.02 0.90 0.80
CA LEU A 7 9.10 0.97 -0.66
C LEU A 7 9.76 -0.30 -1.19
N MET A 8 9.19 -0.84 -2.26
CA MET A 8 9.71 -2.08 -2.85
C MET A 8 9.46 -2.10 -4.34
N LYS A 9 10.24 -2.92 -5.03
CA LYS A 9 10.04 -3.19 -6.45
C LYS A 9 9.71 -4.66 -6.59
N ILE A 10 8.54 -4.96 -7.10
CA ILE A 10 8.05 -6.34 -7.14
C ILE A 10 7.43 -6.62 -8.50
N SER A 11 7.23 -7.91 -8.77
CA SER A 11 6.48 -8.31 -9.97
C SER A 11 5.02 -8.00 -9.78
N TRP A 12 4.37 -7.53 -10.83
CA TRP A 12 2.95 -7.21 -10.78
C TRP A 12 2.10 -8.38 -10.31
N ASP A 13 2.49 -9.62 -10.65
CA ASP A 13 1.69 -10.77 -10.27
C ASP A 13 1.62 -10.99 -8.77
N LYS A 14 2.49 -10.34 -7.99
CA LYS A 14 2.40 -10.39 -6.53
C LYS A 14 1.21 -9.59 -6.00
N LEU A 15 0.75 -8.62 -6.76
CA LEU A 15 -0.41 -7.81 -6.40
C LEU A 15 -1.64 -8.21 -7.21
N GLU A 16 -1.46 -8.50 -8.48
CA GLU A 16 -2.56 -8.80 -9.39
C GLU A 16 -2.19 -10.04 -10.19
N LYS A 17 -2.76 -11.17 -9.81
CA LYS A 17 -2.39 -12.46 -10.36
C LYS A 17 -2.56 -12.46 -11.89
N GLY A 18 -1.53 -12.95 -12.57
CA GLY A 18 -1.54 -13.05 -14.02
C GLY A 18 -1.06 -11.82 -14.75
N ARG A 19 -0.79 -10.74 -14.02
CA ARG A 19 -0.28 -9.52 -14.65
C ARG A 19 1.23 -9.59 -14.76
N GLU A 20 1.74 -9.24 -15.94
CA GLU A 20 3.18 -9.28 -16.21
C GLU A 20 3.84 -7.95 -15.90
N GLY A 21 5.16 -7.99 -15.75
CA GLY A 21 5.97 -6.81 -15.54
C GLY A 21 6.28 -6.57 -14.08
N GLN A 22 6.99 -5.47 -13.83
CA GLN A 22 7.38 -5.07 -12.49
C GLN A 22 6.80 -3.70 -12.17
N VAL A 23 6.67 -3.43 -10.89
CA VAL A 23 6.12 -2.15 -10.42
C VAL A 23 6.78 -1.78 -9.11
N GLU A 24 6.98 -0.49 -8.92
CA GLU A 24 7.34 0.03 -7.61
C GLU A 24 6.08 0.22 -6.80
N ALA A 25 6.10 -0.24 -5.56
CA ALA A 25 4.94 -0.15 -4.70
C ALA A 25 5.38 0.24 -3.30
N VAL A 26 4.47 0.81 -2.56
CA VAL A 26 4.73 1.16 -1.18
C VAL A 26 3.71 0.44 -0.30
N ASN A 27 4.20 -0.20 0.76
CA ASN A 27 3.32 -0.77 1.78
C ASN A 27 3.09 0.29 2.84
N LEU A 28 1.82 0.49 3.17
CA LEU A 28 1.42 1.51 4.14
C LEU A 28 0.48 0.88 5.16
N LYS A 29 0.62 1.31 6.40
CA LYS A 29 -0.27 0.86 7.47
C LYS A 29 -1.57 1.63 7.40
N HIS A 30 -2.68 0.93 7.68
CA HIS A 30 -3.99 1.58 7.67
C HIS A 30 -4.92 0.82 8.62
N ASP A 31 -5.86 1.54 9.19
CA ASP A 31 -6.83 0.94 10.12
C ASP A 31 -8.17 0.60 9.45
N GLN A 32 -8.34 0.93 8.18
CA GLN A 32 -9.56 0.62 7.43
C GLN A 32 -9.23 -0.12 6.14
N VAL A 33 -8.43 -1.18 6.27
CA VAL A 33 -7.92 -1.90 5.12
C VAL A 33 -9.06 -2.47 4.26
N ALA A 34 -10.07 -3.07 4.91
CA ALA A 34 -11.16 -3.70 4.17
C ALA A 34 -11.87 -2.69 3.25
N ASP A 35 -12.07 -1.47 3.73
CA ASP A 35 -12.71 -0.43 2.91
C ASP A 35 -11.82 -0.01 1.75
N LEU A 36 -10.52 0.08 2.01
CA LEU A 36 -9.57 0.51 0.98
C LEU A 36 -9.40 -0.53 -0.12
N LEU A 37 -9.49 -1.80 0.21
CA LEU A 37 -9.28 -2.86 -0.78
C LEU A 37 -10.36 -2.87 -1.86
N SER A 38 -11.49 -2.21 -1.63
CA SER A 38 -12.51 -2.08 -2.66
C SER A 38 -12.18 -1.02 -3.70
N LYS A 39 -11.16 -0.20 -3.45
CA LYS A 39 -10.76 0.86 -4.36
C LYS A 39 -9.73 0.36 -5.35
N LYS A 40 -9.80 0.86 -6.59
CA LYS A 40 -8.81 0.53 -7.60
C LYS A 40 -7.47 1.15 -7.20
N GLY A 41 -6.41 0.41 -7.44
CA GLY A 41 -5.06 0.90 -7.15
C GLY A 41 -4.57 0.59 -5.75
N ILE A 42 -5.36 -0.12 -4.95
CA ILE A 42 -4.97 -0.52 -3.60
C ILE A 42 -5.15 -2.02 -3.48
N TYR A 43 -4.13 -2.70 -3.00
CA TYR A 43 -4.05 -4.16 -2.99
C TYR A 43 -3.71 -4.67 -1.59
N PRO A 44 -4.02 -5.94 -1.30
CA PRO A 44 -3.57 -6.56 -0.05
C PRO A 44 -2.06 -6.48 0.05
N ALA A 45 -1.57 -6.22 1.25
CA ALA A 45 -0.14 -5.98 1.45
C ALA A 45 0.70 -7.22 1.12
N PHE A 46 1.76 -6.99 0.38
CA PHE A 46 2.74 -8.01 0.04
C PHE A 46 3.74 -8.12 1.18
N HIS A 47 3.89 -9.34 1.73
CA HIS A 47 4.84 -9.64 2.82
C HIS A 47 4.57 -8.91 4.13
N MET A 48 3.38 -8.35 4.31
CA MET A 48 3.01 -7.68 5.55
C MET A 48 1.68 -8.23 6.06
N ASN A 49 1.33 -7.90 7.29
CA ASN A 49 0.05 -8.32 7.84
C ASN A 49 -1.09 -7.65 7.08
N LYS A 50 -1.87 -8.45 6.38
CA LYS A 50 -2.91 -7.94 5.47
C LYS A 50 -4.10 -7.32 6.18
N SER A 51 -4.19 -7.48 7.51
CA SER A 51 -5.26 -6.84 8.29
C SER A 51 -4.94 -5.38 8.59
N TYR A 52 -3.66 -5.00 8.55
CA TYR A 52 -3.22 -3.67 8.95
C TYR A 52 -2.40 -2.94 7.90
N TRP A 53 -2.11 -3.59 6.79
CA TRP A 53 -1.24 -3.01 5.76
C TRP A 53 -1.87 -3.16 4.39
N ILE A 54 -1.55 -2.20 3.52
CA ILE A 54 -1.96 -2.25 2.11
C ILE A 54 -0.73 -2.06 1.24
N SER A 55 -0.80 -2.51 0.00
CA SER A 55 0.21 -2.24 -1.02
C SER A 55 -0.37 -1.29 -2.06
N VAL A 56 0.35 -0.22 -2.33
CA VAL A 56 -0.08 0.80 -3.28
C VAL A 56 0.96 0.90 -4.39
N PRO A 57 0.65 0.39 -5.58
CA PRO A 57 1.59 0.54 -6.70
C PRO A 57 1.66 2.00 -7.16
N LEU A 58 2.85 2.41 -7.54
CA LEU A 58 3.10 3.77 -7.99
C LEU A 58 2.99 3.81 -9.51
N ASP A 59 1.78 3.58 -10.02
CA ASP A 59 1.51 3.38 -11.44
C ASP A 59 0.46 4.32 -12.01
N ASP A 60 0.25 5.46 -11.36
CA ASP A 60 -0.69 6.51 -11.80
C ASP A 60 -2.17 6.21 -11.61
N LYS A 61 -2.52 5.07 -11.03
CA LYS A 61 -3.94 4.81 -10.73
C LYS A 61 -4.47 5.71 -9.65
N LEU A 62 -3.61 6.05 -8.68
CA LEU A 62 -3.93 7.02 -7.66
C LEU A 62 -3.14 8.29 -7.94
N SER A 63 -3.75 9.44 -7.65
CA SER A 63 -3.06 10.71 -7.79
C SER A 63 -2.00 10.84 -6.70
N ASP A 64 -1.04 11.73 -6.92
CA ASP A 64 -0.01 12.01 -5.92
C ASP A 64 -0.64 12.43 -4.60
N GLN A 65 -1.72 13.22 -4.65
CA GLN A 65 -2.39 13.67 -3.44
C GLN A 65 -3.01 12.50 -2.68
N GLN A 66 -3.61 11.56 -3.39
CA GLN A 66 -4.20 10.39 -2.75
C GLN A 66 -3.13 9.55 -2.07
N ILE A 67 -1.99 9.37 -2.73
CA ILE A 67 -0.87 8.61 -2.16
C ILE A 67 -0.32 9.33 -0.93
N LEU A 68 -0.15 10.65 -1.00
CA LEU A 68 0.32 11.43 0.13
C LEU A 68 -0.63 11.32 1.32
N ASP A 69 -1.93 11.35 1.08
CA ASP A 69 -2.90 11.23 2.16
C ASP A 69 -2.79 9.86 2.85
N LEU A 70 -2.59 8.81 2.08
CA LEU A 70 -2.39 7.47 2.63
C LEU A 70 -1.10 7.40 3.44
N ILE A 71 -0.04 8.03 2.96
CA ILE A 71 1.23 8.06 3.68
C ILE A 71 1.07 8.79 5.00
N LYS A 72 0.36 9.92 5.00
CA LYS A 72 0.13 10.68 6.22
C LYS A 72 -0.68 9.88 7.23
N THR A 73 -1.68 9.14 6.78
CA THR A 73 -2.47 8.29 7.65
C THR A 73 -1.60 7.20 8.29
N SER A 74 -0.77 6.57 7.47
CA SER A 74 0.13 5.53 7.96
C SER A 74 1.09 6.07 9.01
N TRP A 75 1.68 7.22 8.73
CA TRP A 75 2.60 7.86 9.65
C TRP A 75 1.91 8.18 10.99
N GLY A 76 0.70 8.71 10.91
CA GLY A 76 -0.07 9.01 12.12
C GLY A 76 -0.35 7.77 12.95
N LEU A 77 -0.69 6.66 12.31
CA LEU A 77 -0.97 5.42 13.01
C LEU A 77 0.26 4.86 13.70
N THR A 78 1.43 4.99 13.08
CA THR A 78 2.65 4.45 13.67
C THR A 78 3.19 5.34 14.79
N ARG A 79 2.75 6.59 14.86
CA ARG A 79 3.17 7.49 15.94
C ARG A 79 2.35 7.32 17.19
N LYS A 80 1.19 6.71 17.10
CA LYS A 80 0.34 6.53 18.27
C LYS A 80 0.99 5.62 19.29
N LYS A 81 0.78 5.95 20.50
CA LYS A 81 1.26 5.16 21.62
C LYS A 81 0.28 4.08 22.00
#